data_98e9da302278647abd251c1046688253
#
_entry.id   98e9da302278647abd251c1046688253
#
_cell.length_a   1.000
_cell.length_b   1.000
_cell.length_c   1.000
_cell.angle_alpha   90.00
_cell.angle_beta   90.00
_cell.angle_gamma   90.00
#
_symmetry.space_group_name_H-M   'P 1'
#
loop_
_entity.id
_entity.type
_entity.pdbx_description
1 polymer ?
#
loop_
_entity_poly.entity_id
_entity_poly.type
_entity_poly.pdbx_seq_one_letter_code
_entity_poly.pdbx_strand_id
1 'polypeptide(L)'
;MKVELAQLAGRDKDTAYNLERALAAIAACPADTQLIVFPETHLMGFPTAATVAQIAEPVDGPTVSAVQAAARERNLAVVIGMAENDNGRFYNTTLLITPEGIALKYRKTHLWASDRGVFEAGDRYATCLWNGVRVGLLICYDIEFPESARALAQLGAELLIVTNGNMDPYGPTHRTAIMARAQENQAFALMVNRVEAGDDGLMFAGGSALVDPLGTVLFEAGREEGRFSVELDFAQLELARKDYRYLDDQRLRLPGEVVEHASGVRELLIP
;
A
#
# COMPACT_ATOMS: atom_id res chain seq x y z
N MET A 1 -14.79 6.69 -7.11
CA MET A 1 -14.13 5.33 -7.09
C MET A 1 -14.51 4.62 -5.81
N LYS A 2 -15.09 3.43 -5.89
CA LYS A 2 -15.43 2.63 -4.69
C LYS A 2 -14.30 1.68 -4.32
N VAL A 3 -13.88 1.72 -3.05
CA VAL A 3 -12.74 0.96 -2.52
C VAL A 3 -13.16 0.21 -1.25
N GLU A 4 -12.73 -1.04 -1.13
CA GLU A 4 -12.84 -1.83 0.09
C GLU A 4 -11.51 -1.80 0.86
N LEU A 5 -11.57 -1.43 2.14
CA LEU A 5 -10.46 -1.52 3.08
C LEU A 5 -10.59 -2.83 3.84
N ALA A 6 -9.70 -3.78 3.55
CA ALA A 6 -9.71 -5.10 4.22
C ALA A 6 -8.79 -5.06 5.45
N GLN A 7 -9.27 -4.45 6.55
CA GLN A 7 -8.58 -4.46 7.84
C GLN A 7 -8.69 -5.84 8.48
N LEU A 8 -7.82 -6.75 8.08
CA LEU A 8 -7.89 -8.15 8.49
C LEU A 8 -6.72 -8.52 9.41
N ALA A 9 -7.00 -9.46 10.32
CA ALA A 9 -5.97 -10.21 10.98
C ALA A 9 -5.29 -11.15 10.00
N GLY A 10 -4.02 -11.46 10.25
CA GLY A 10 -3.25 -12.44 9.48
C GLY A 10 -2.53 -13.39 10.43
N ARG A 11 -2.12 -14.55 9.93
CA ARG A 11 -1.24 -15.48 10.64
C ARG A 11 0.15 -15.40 10.05
N ASP A 12 1.12 -15.18 10.91
CA ASP A 12 2.50 -15.12 10.45
C ASP A 12 2.95 -16.50 10.00
N LYS A 13 3.56 -16.59 8.82
CA LYS A 13 4.07 -17.83 8.20
C LYS A 13 2.99 -18.84 7.75
N ASP A 14 1.72 -18.49 7.78
CA ASP A 14 0.62 -19.34 7.30
C ASP A 14 0.02 -18.78 6.00
N THR A 15 0.79 -18.92 4.92
CA THR A 15 0.40 -18.44 3.58
C THR A 15 -0.93 -19.01 3.12
N ALA A 16 -1.22 -20.28 3.42
CA ALA A 16 -2.46 -20.92 3.00
C ALA A 16 -3.68 -20.28 3.66
N TYR A 17 -3.63 -20.05 4.97
CA TYR A 17 -4.70 -19.37 5.71
C TYR A 17 -4.89 -17.93 5.22
N ASN A 18 -3.81 -17.17 5.07
CA ASN A 18 -3.87 -15.78 4.66
C ASN A 18 -4.40 -15.64 3.23
N LEU A 19 -3.98 -16.51 2.31
CA LEU A 19 -4.49 -16.54 0.95
C LEU A 19 -6.00 -16.87 0.91
N GLU A 20 -6.45 -17.88 1.65
CA GLU A 20 -7.87 -18.22 1.75
C GLU A 20 -8.71 -17.02 2.19
N ARG A 21 -8.25 -16.31 3.21
CA ARG A 21 -8.93 -15.10 3.70
C ARG A 21 -8.92 -13.96 2.69
N ALA A 22 -7.81 -13.75 1.99
CA ALA A 22 -7.74 -12.73 0.95
C ALA A 22 -8.71 -13.06 -0.19
N LEU A 23 -8.74 -14.30 -0.68
CA LEU A 23 -9.65 -14.75 -1.75
C LEU A 23 -11.13 -14.63 -1.31
N ALA A 24 -11.46 -15.00 -0.07
CA ALA A 24 -12.81 -14.84 0.47
C ALA A 24 -13.22 -13.36 0.55
N ALA A 25 -12.31 -12.46 0.96
CA ALA A 25 -12.57 -11.03 1.00
C ALA A 25 -12.80 -10.45 -0.41
N ILE A 26 -11.98 -10.84 -1.40
CA ILE A 26 -12.14 -10.46 -2.82
C ILE A 26 -13.50 -10.93 -3.35
N ALA A 27 -13.84 -12.20 -3.13
CA ALA A 27 -15.10 -12.79 -3.59
C ALA A 27 -16.33 -12.10 -3.00
N ALA A 28 -16.23 -11.62 -1.76
CA ALA A 28 -17.33 -10.99 -1.03
C ALA A 28 -17.42 -9.45 -1.23
N CYS A 29 -16.59 -8.84 -2.08
CA CYS A 29 -16.72 -7.42 -2.42
C CYS A 29 -18.06 -7.12 -3.07
N PRO A 30 -18.70 -5.98 -2.81
CA PRO A 30 -19.82 -5.47 -3.61
C PRO A 30 -19.48 -5.46 -5.11
N ALA A 31 -20.49 -5.65 -5.96
CA ALA A 31 -20.29 -5.78 -7.41
C ALA A 31 -19.72 -4.50 -8.08
N ASP A 32 -19.90 -3.34 -7.45
CA ASP A 32 -19.43 -2.04 -7.90
C ASP A 32 -18.11 -1.60 -7.28
N THR A 33 -17.47 -2.46 -6.49
CA THR A 33 -16.13 -2.23 -5.96
C THR A 33 -15.10 -2.26 -7.09
N GLN A 34 -14.25 -1.26 -7.15
CA GLN A 34 -13.20 -1.15 -8.16
C GLN A 34 -11.81 -1.57 -7.63
N LEU A 35 -11.60 -1.46 -6.33
CA LEU A 35 -10.34 -1.77 -5.65
C LEU A 35 -10.59 -2.37 -4.28
N ILE A 36 -9.83 -3.40 -3.90
CA ILE A 36 -9.69 -3.84 -2.52
C ILE A 36 -8.23 -3.72 -2.08
N VAL A 37 -8.01 -3.23 -0.85
CA VAL A 37 -6.67 -3.02 -0.30
C VAL A 37 -6.50 -3.83 0.98
N PHE A 38 -5.40 -4.57 1.06
CA PHE A 38 -5.00 -5.41 2.18
C PHE A 38 -3.82 -4.81 2.96
N PRO A 39 -3.54 -5.31 4.18
CA PRO A 39 -2.37 -4.91 4.97
C PRO A 39 -1.01 -5.27 4.36
N GLU A 40 0.05 -4.77 4.99
CA GLU A 40 1.45 -5.11 4.74
C GLU A 40 1.68 -6.61 4.91
N THR A 41 2.49 -7.22 4.04
CA THR A 41 2.85 -8.65 4.03
C THR A 41 1.67 -9.61 4.23
N HIS A 42 0.45 -9.18 3.93
CA HIS A 42 -0.77 -9.92 4.26
C HIS A 42 -0.74 -11.39 3.82
N LEU A 43 -0.17 -11.67 2.63
CA LEU A 43 -0.16 -13.04 2.09
C LEU A 43 0.69 -14.02 2.92
N MET A 44 1.81 -13.58 3.50
CA MET A 44 2.74 -14.44 4.22
C MET A 44 2.84 -14.12 5.73
N GLY A 45 2.27 -12.99 6.16
CA GLY A 45 2.54 -12.42 7.47
C GLY A 45 3.97 -11.89 7.56
N PHE A 46 4.47 -11.67 8.77
CA PHE A 46 5.81 -11.15 9.00
C PHE A 46 6.82 -12.31 9.21
N PRO A 47 7.73 -12.53 8.25
CA PRO A 47 8.79 -13.52 8.42
C PRO A 47 9.90 -13.01 9.33
N THR A 48 10.70 -13.93 9.81
CA THR A 48 12.00 -13.67 10.47
C THR A 48 13.15 -14.04 9.54
N ALA A 49 14.39 -13.68 9.89
CA ALA A 49 15.57 -14.10 9.12
C ALA A 49 15.69 -15.65 8.99
N ALA A 50 15.15 -16.39 9.95
CA ALA A 50 15.16 -17.85 9.91
C ALA A 50 14.07 -18.46 9.00
N THR A 51 13.00 -17.72 8.73
CA THR A 51 11.81 -18.24 8.02
C THR A 51 11.59 -17.63 6.64
N VAL A 52 12.14 -16.45 6.33
CA VAL A 52 11.88 -15.71 5.09
C VAL A 52 12.18 -16.56 3.84
N ALA A 53 13.27 -17.30 3.82
CA ALA A 53 13.64 -18.16 2.70
C ALA A 53 12.66 -19.31 2.44
N GLN A 54 11.83 -19.66 3.43
CA GLN A 54 10.87 -20.78 3.33
C GLN A 54 9.50 -20.32 2.85
N ILE A 55 9.13 -19.06 3.10
CA ILE A 55 7.77 -18.55 2.84
C ILE A 55 7.71 -17.47 1.78
N ALA A 56 8.82 -16.76 1.51
CA ALA A 56 8.84 -15.74 0.46
C ALA A 56 8.73 -16.39 -0.93
N GLU A 57 7.89 -15.81 -1.79
CA GLU A 57 7.63 -16.27 -3.15
C GLU A 57 8.07 -15.21 -4.18
N PRO A 58 8.39 -15.63 -5.42
CA PRO A 58 8.53 -14.68 -6.51
C PRO A 58 7.17 -14.02 -6.82
N VAL A 59 7.19 -12.82 -7.40
CA VAL A 59 5.95 -12.07 -7.71
C VAL A 59 5.05 -12.76 -8.77
N ASP A 60 5.59 -13.70 -9.52
CA ASP A 60 4.86 -14.58 -10.45
C ASP A 60 4.55 -15.96 -9.84
N GLY A 61 4.70 -16.09 -8.53
CA GLY A 61 4.45 -17.32 -7.79
C GLY A 61 2.97 -17.70 -7.68
N PRO A 62 2.69 -18.88 -7.12
CA PRO A 62 1.34 -19.45 -7.07
C PRO A 62 0.36 -18.60 -6.27
N THR A 63 0.82 -17.97 -5.18
CA THR A 63 -0.03 -17.15 -4.31
C THR A 63 -0.52 -15.89 -5.04
N VAL A 64 0.38 -15.16 -5.70
CA VAL A 64 0.02 -13.96 -6.49
C VAL A 64 -0.84 -14.36 -7.70
N SER A 65 -0.54 -15.49 -8.34
CA SER A 65 -1.35 -16.02 -9.46
C SER A 65 -2.79 -16.30 -9.05
N ALA A 66 -3.01 -16.83 -7.84
CA ALA A 66 -4.35 -17.07 -7.30
C ALA A 66 -5.11 -15.74 -7.03
N VAL A 67 -4.44 -14.75 -6.46
CA VAL A 67 -5.02 -13.40 -6.26
C VAL A 67 -5.37 -12.75 -7.60
N GLN A 68 -4.50 -12.85 -8.61
CA GLN A 68 -4.77 -12.32 -9.95
C GLN A 68 -5.96 -13.02 -10.63
N ALA A 69 -6.09 -14.33 -10.45
CA ALA A 69 -7.26 -15.07 -10.96
C ALA A 69 -8.56 -14.55 -10.34
N ALA A 70 -8.58 -14.34 -9.03
CA ALA A 70 -9.72 -13.77 -8.31
C ALA A 70 -10.02 -12.31 -8.72
N ALA A 71 -9.00 -11.49 -8.91
CA ALA A 71 -9.12 -10.12 -9.42
C ALA A 71 -9.79 -10.10 -10.80
N ARG A 72 -9.38 -11.01 -11.68
CA ARG A 72 -9.96 -11.17 -13.03
C ARG A 72 -11.39 -11.64 -12.97
N GLU A 73 -11.71 -12.67 -12.16
CA GLU A 73 -13.06 -13.20 -12.01
C GLU A 73 -14.04 -12.12 -11.51
N ARG A 74 -13.59 -11.30 -10.56
CA ARG A 74 -14.40 -10.23 -9.97
C ARG A 74 -14.33 -8.90 -10.72
N ASN A 75 -13.48 -8.80 -11.75
CA ASN A 75 -13.22 -7.56 -12.50
C ASN A 75 -12.90 -6.37 -11.57
N LEU A 76 -12.05 -6.57 -10.57
CA LEU A 76 -11.60 -5.53 -9.64
C LEU A 76 -10.08 -5.58 -9.46
N ALA A 77 -9.49 -4.47 -9.03
CA ALA A 77 -8.08 -4.42 -8.70
C ALA A 77 -7.84 -4.78 -7.21
N VAL A 78 -6.65 -5.29 -6.91
CA VAL A 78 -6.24 -5.71 -5.58
C VAL A 78 -4.90 -5.06 -5.24
N VAL A 79 -4.80 -4.36 -4.10
CA VAL A 79 -3.51 -3.97 -3.52
C VAL A 79 -3.24 -4.88 -2.33
N ILE A 80 -2.10 -5.58 -2.35
CA ILE A 80 -1.79 -6.58 -1.34
C ILE A 80 -0.28 -6.69 -1.10
N GLY A 81 0.10 -6.86 0.18
CA GLY A 81 1.48 -7.04 0.61
C GLY A 81 1.93 -8.49 0.63
N MET A 82 3.21 -8.71 0.32
CA MET A 82 3.86 -10.02 0.33
C MET A 82 5.32 -9.95 0.74
N ALA A 83 5.89 -11.07 1.18
CA ALA A 83 7.33 -11.29 1.22
C ALA A 83 7.79 -11.80 -0.17
N GLU A 84 8.52 -10.97 -0.91
CA GLU A 84 9.02 -11.29 -2.25
C GLU A 84 10.38 -12.00 -2.16
N ASN A 85 10.55 -13.06 -2.95
CA ASN A 85 11.84 -13.69 -3.22
C ASN A 85 12.27 -13.36 -4.66
N ASP A 86 13.28 -12.51 -4.81
CA ASP A 86 13.89 -12.19 -6.10
C ASP A 86 15.29 -12.81 -6.16
N ASN A 87 15.35 -14.05 -6.66
CA ASN A 87 16.60 -14.80 -6.83
C ASN A 87 17.43 -14.93 -5.54
N GLY A 88 16.78 -15.15 -4.41
CA GLY A 88 17.43 -15.31 -3.09
C GLY A 88 17.64 -14.00 -2.34
N ARG A 89 17.21 -12.87 -2.90
CA ARG A 89 17.08 -11.58 -2.21
C ARG A 89 15.62 -11.40 -1.78
N PHE A 90 15.41 -10.99 -0.55
CA PHE A 90 14.07 -10.90 0.03
C PHE A 90 13.65 -9.45 0.20
N TYR A 91 12.40 -9.13 -0.16
CA TYR A 91 11.84 -7.79 -0.07
C TYR A 91 10.45 -7.82 0.55
N ASN A 92 10.14 -6.78 1.31
CA ASN A 92 8.77 -6.45 1.71
C ASN A 92 8.14 -5.70 0.54
N THR A 93 7.18 -6.33 -0.14
CA THR A 93 6.67 -5.87 -1.43
C THR A 93 5.16 -5.70 -1.39
N THR A 94 4.67 -4.63 -1.98
CA THR A 94 3.24 -4.41 -2.25
C THR A 94 3.00 -4.37 -3.75
N LEU A 95 1.92 -5.03 -4.18
CA LEU A 95 1.51 -5.13 -5.57
C LEU A 95 0.15 -4.46 -5.77
N LEU A 96 -0.01 -3.73 -6.87
CA LEU A 96 -1.32 -3.42 -7.46
C LEU A 96 -1.55 -4.43 -8.59
N ILE A 97 -2.48 -5.34 -8.36
CA ILE A 97 -2.85 -6.42 -9.29
C ILE A 97 -4.19 -6.04 -9.91
N THR A 98 -4.24 -5.97 -11.24
CA THR A 98 -5.47 -5.72 -12.00
C THR A 98 -5.93 -7.02 -12.69
N PRO A 99 -7.13 -7.05 -13.30
CA PRO A 99 -7.54 -8.18 -14.13
C PRO A 99 -6.55 -8.54 -15.24
N GLU A 100 -5.79 -7.56 -15.75
CA GLU A 100 -4.80 -7.73 -16.82
C GLU A 100 -3.44 -8.24 -16.32
N GLY A 101 -3.10 -7.98 -15.06
CA GLY A 101 -1.82 -8.38 -14.46
C GLY A 101 -1.36 -7.43 -13.36
N ILE A 102 -0.08 -7.50 -13.03
CA ILE A 102 0.55 -6.60 -12.07
C ILE A 102 0.77 -5.24 -12.75
N ALA A 103 0.01 -4.23 -12.32
CA ALA A 103 0.11 -2.87 -12.85
C ALA A 103 1.22 -2.05 -12.15
N LEU A 104 1.48 -2.33 -10.87
CA LEU A 104 2.53 -1.66 -10.11
C LEU A 104 3.11 -2.60 -9.05
N LYS A 105 4.44 -2.58 -8.90
CA LYS A 105 5.18 -3.23 -7.83
C LYS A 105 5.98 -2.18 -7.07
N TYR A 106 5.94 -2.24 -5.76
CA TYR A 106 6.74 -1.40 -4.88
C TYR A 106 7.40 -2.22 -3.78
N ARG A 107 8.69 -2.03 -3.56
CA ARG A 107 9.49 -2.62 -2.48
C ARG A 107 9.73 -1.57 -1.41
N LYS A 108 9.48 -1.91 -0.15
CA LYS A 108 9.67 -1.02 1.00
C LYS A 108 11.07 -0.42 1.03
N THR A 109 11.16 0.90 1.06
CA THR A 109 12.43 1.63 1.02
C THR A 109 12.97 1.92 2.41
N HIS A 110 12.09 2.14 3.40
CA HIS A 110 12.45 2.38 4.80
C HIS A 110 12.13 1.15 5.64
N LEU A 111 13.17 0.42 6.01
CA LEU A 111 13.03 -0.80 6.79
C LEU A 111 12.89 -0.48 8.28
N TRP A 112 11.78 -0.93 8.89
CA TRP A 112 11.58 -0.90 10.33
C TRP A 112 12.58 -1.83 11.04
N ALA A 113 12.70 -1.70 12.37
CA ALA A 113 13.68 -2.47 13.14
C ALA A 113 13.62 -4.00 12.89
N SER A 114 12.41 -4.58 12.84
CA SER A 114 12.21 -6.02 12.60
C SER A 114 12.42 -6.44 11.14
N ASP A 115 12.36 -5.49 10.20
CA ASP A 115 12.61 -5.76 8.77
C ASP A 115 14.11 -5.93 8.49
N ARG A 116 14.96 -5.28 9.29
CA ARG A 116 16.42 -5.27 9.11
C ARG A 116 17.00 -6.65 9.32
N GLY A 117 17.76 -7.13 8.34
CA GLY A 117 18.32 -8.49 8.35
C GLY A 117 17.34 -9.56 7.90
N VAL A 118 16.09 -9.20 7.59
CA VAL A 118 15.07 -10.07 6.95
C VAL A 118 14.91 -9.67 5.49
N PHE A 119 14.70 -8.37 5.23
CA PHE A 119 14.47 -7.82 3.91
C PHE A 119 15.58 -6.87 3.49
N GLU A 120 15.77 -6.75 2.18
CA GLU A 120 16.54 -5.68 1.56
C GLU A 120 15.64 -4.48 1.27
N ALA A 121 16.22 -3.27 1.31
CA ALA A 121 15.51 -2.05 0.97
C ALA A 121 15.25 -1.96 -0.53
N GLY A 122 14.09 -1.41 -0.90
CA GLY A 122 13.81 -0.97 -2.27
C GLY A 122 14.70 0.20 -2.67
N ASP A 123 14.86 0.40 -3.97
CA ASP A 123 15.76 1.39 -4.58
C ASP A 123 15.03 2.48 -5.37
N ARG A 124 13.70 2.49 -5.34
CA ARG A 124 12.90 3.43 -6.13
C ARG A 124 11.51 3.65 -5.59
N TYR A 125 10.94 4.80 -5.95
CA TYR A 125 9.50 5.08 -5.87
C TYR A 125 8.90 4.95 -7.27
N ALA A 126 7.66 4.47 -7.36
CA ALA A 126 7.01 4.27 -8.64
C ALA A 126 5.52 4.61 -8.59
N THR A 127 4.99 5.08 -9.73
CA THR A 127 3.54 5.30 -9.93
C THR A 127 3.09 4.67 -11.23
N CYS A 128 1.83 4.27 -11.30
CA CYS A 128 1.19 3.88 -12.55
C CYS A 128 -0.10 4.65 -12.78
N LEU A 129 -0.54 4.74 -14.03
CA LEU A 129 -1.87 5.22 -14.36
C LEU A 129 -2.82 4.02 -14.35
N TRP A 130 -3.80 4.03 -13.45
CA TRP A 130 -4.81 3.00 -13.33
C TRP A 130 -6.19 3.64 -13.18
N ASN A 131 -7.16 3.21 -13.99
CA ASN A 131 -8.54 3.71 -13.98
C ASN A 131 -8.64 5.25 -14.07
N GLY A 132 -7.77 5.88 -14.86
CA GLY A 132 -7.72 7.34 -15.04
C GLY A 132 -7.04 8.10 -13.88
N VAL A 133 -6.55 7.43 -12.85
CA VAL A 133 -5.91 8.00 -11.66
C VAL A 133 -4.45 7.53 -11.58
N ARG A 134 -3.54 8.43 -11.24
CA ARG A 134 -2.14 8.06 -10.99
C ARG A 134 -1.98 7.61 -9.54
N VAL A 135 -1.66 6.34 -9.40
CA VAL A 135 -1.54 5.63 -8.10
C VAL A 135 -0.08 5.45 -7.73
N GLY A 136 0.26 5.73 -6.47
CA GLY A 136 1.54 5.41 -5.85
C GLY A 136 1.35 4.51 -4.63
N LEU A 137 2.31 3.60 -4.40
CA LEU A 137 2.29 2.65 -3.28
C LEU A 137 3.37 3.00 -2.27
N LEU A 138 3.05 2.85 -0.98
CA LEU A 138 3.98 2.91 0.16
C LEU A 138 3.69 1.73 1.10
N ILE A 139 4.67 1.42 1.96
CA ILE A 139 4.54 0.35 2.94
C ILE A 139 4.89 0.88 4.33
N CYS A 140 3.91 0.91 5.23
CA CYS A 140 4.03 1.10 6.68
C CYS A 140 4.99 2.26 7.04
N TYR A 141 6.19 1.94 7.51
CA TYR A 141 7.21 2.88 7.98
C TYR A 141 7.58 3.96 6.95
N ASP A 142 7.43 3.70 5.64
CA ASP A 142 7.66 4.71 4.60
C ASP A 142 6.84 5.98 4.79
N ILE A 143 5.63 5.88 5.38
CA ILE A 143 4.75 7.04 5.52
C ILE A 143 5.25 8.05 6.56
N GLU A 144 6.12 7.62 7.48
CA GLU A 144 6.71 8.50 8.47
C GLU A 144 7.73 9.47 7.86
N PHE A 145 8.26 9.15 6.66
CA PHE A 145 9.23 9.95 5.91
C PHE A 145 8.50 10.82 4.87
N PRO A 146 8.49 12.16 5.02
CA PRO A 146 7.84 13.08 4.07
C PRO A 146 8.33 12.88 2.64
N GLU A 147 9.59 12.52 2.46
CA GLU A 147 10.25 12.33 1.18
C GLU A 147 9.59 11.22 0.36
N SER A 148 9.10 10.15 1.02
CA SER A 148 8.48 9.01 0.35
C SER A 148 7.21 9.42 -0.41
N ALA A 149 6.29 10.09 0.27
CA ALA A 149 5.07 10.59 -0.35
C ALA A 149 5.36 11.73 -1.34
N ARG A 150 6.35 12.58 -1.03
CA ARG A 150 6.80 13.66 -1.93
C ARG A 150 7.37 13.11 -3.23
N ALA A 151 8.13 12.02 -3.19
CA ALA A 151 8.64 11.34 -4.39
C ALA A 151 7.49 10.88 -5.30
N LEU A 152 6.48 10.22 -4.72
CA LEU A 152 5.29 9.82 -5.47
C LEU A 152 4.51 11.00 -6.04
N ALA A 153 4.39 12.10 -5.28
CA ALA A 153 3.74 13.32 -5.76
C ALA A 153 4.51 13.97 -6.91
N GLN A 154 5.86 13.96 -6.89
CA GLN A 154 6.69 14.42 -8.02
C GLN A 154 6.51 13.53 -9.27
N LEU A 155 6.17 12.26 -9.09
CA LEU A 155 5.78 11.35 -10.18
C LEU A 155 4.32 11.53 -10.61
N GLY A 156 3.59 12.47 -9.98
CA GLY A 156 2.22 12.84 -10.31
C GLY A 156 1.15 12.05 -9.59
N ALA A 157 1.46 11.35 -8.49
CA ALA A 157 0.45 10.58 -7.75
C ALA A 157 -0.73 11.45 -7.30
N GLU A 158 -1.93 10.94 -7.50
CA GLU A 158 -3.21 11.49 -7.10
C GLU A 158 -3.86 10.67 -5.98
N LEU A 159 -3.44 9.41 -5.87
CA LEU A 159 -3.82 8.47 -4.82
C LEU A 159 -2.58 7.79 -4.27
N LEU A 160 -2.34 7.96 -2.99
CA LEU A 160 -1.33 7.26 -2.21
C LEU A 160 -2.01 6.07 -1.50
N ILE A 161 -1.53 4.86 -1.71
CA ILE A 161 -2.04 3.66 -1.02
C ILE A 161 -0.93 3.11 -0.14
N VAL A 162 -1.23 2.94 1.14
CA VAL A 162 -0.30 2.45 2.15
C VAL A 162 -0.79 1.11 2.68
N THR A 163 -0.06 0.05 2.39
CA THR A 163 -0.25 -1.23 3.07
C THR A 163 0.51 -1.18 4.39
N ASN A 164 -0.18 -1.45 5.50
CA ASN A 164 0.33 -1.12 6.82
C ASN A 164 0.32 -2.33 7.78
N GLY A 165 1.35 -2.41 8.62
CA GLY A 165 1.48 -3.34 9.73
C GLY A 165 1.89 -2.60 11.01
N ASN A 166 1.33 -1.40 11.21
CA ASN A 166 1.62 -0.57 12.36
C ASN A 166 1.01 -1.16 13.64
N MET A 167 1.79 -1.12 14.71
CA MET A 167 1.47 -1.73 16.00
C MET A 167 1.43 -0.70 17.14
N ASP A 168 0.88 -1.09 18.26
CA ASP A 168 0.92 -0.30 19.48
C ASP A 168 2.37 -0.05 19.95
N PRO A 169 2.67 1.16 20.46
CA PRO A 169 1.77 2.32 20.66
C PRO A 169 1.75 3.31 19.48
N TYR A 170 2.19 2.95 18.29
CA TYR A 170 2.50 3.85 17.18
C TYR A 170 1.29 4.20 16.28
N GLY A 171 0.09 3.71 16.57
CA GLY A 171 -1.13 4.08 15.83
C GLY A 171 -1.29 5.59 15.62
N PRO A 172 -1.18 6.44 16.66
CA PRO A 172 -1.28 7.90 16.51
C PRO A 172 -0.22 8.52 15.60
N THR A 173 0.99 7.93 15.51
CA THR A 173 2.06 8.40 14.62
C THR A 173 1.63 8.23 13.15
N HIS A 174 1.15 7.05 12.78
CA HIS A 174 0.70 6.78 11.42
C HIS A 174 -0.55 7.58 11.05
N ARG A 175 -1.48 7.75 12.01
CA ARG A 175 -2.65 8.62 11.81
C ARG A 175 -2.23 10.06 11.47
N THR A 176 -1.30 10.62 12.21
CA THR A 176 -0.80 11.98 11.94
C THR A 176 -0.04 12.04 10.61
N ALA A 177 0.78 11.03 10.33
CA ALA A 177 1.54 10.97 9.10
C ALA A 177 0.65 10.91 7.87
N ILE A 178 -0.37 10.01 7.81
CA ILE A 178 -1.23 9.87 6.63
C ILE A 178 -1.97 11.18 6.29
N MET A 179 -2.44 11.92 7.31
CA MET A 179 -3.08 13.21 7.14
C MET A 179 -2.12 14.25 6.54
N ALA A 180 -0.89 14.31 7.08
CA ALA A 180 0.12 15.23 6.57
C ALA A 180 0.52 14.88 5.13
N ARG A 181 0.70 13.58 4.80
CA ARG A 181 1.08 13.14 3.44
C ARG A 181 -0.01 13.47 2.42
N ALA A 182 -1.29 13.31 2.78
CA ALA A 182 -2.40 13.71 1.93
C ALA A 182 -2.37 15.22 1.66
N GLN A 183 -2.32 16.03 2.71
CA GLN A 183 -2.44 17.48 2.65
C GLN A 183 -1.24 18.11 1.93
N GLU A 184 0.00 17.80 2.31
CA GLU A 184 1.20 18.44 1.76
C GLU A 184 1.49 18.06 0.30
N ASN A 185 0.90 16.95 -0.19
CA ASN A 185 1.01 16.47 -1.56
C ASN A 185 -0.27 16.67 -2.38
N GLN A 186 -1.34 17.18 -1.76
CA GLN A 186 -2.64 17.42 -2.37
C GLN A 186 -3.13 16.19 -3.15
N ALA A 187 -3.07 15.03 -2.49
CA ALA A 187 -3.48 13.73 -3.01
C ALA A 187 -4.40 13.03 -2.02
N PHE A 188 -5.28 12.15 -2.48
CA PHE A 188 -5.93 11.21 -1.58
C PHE A 188 -4.89 10.29 -0.97
N ALA A 189 -5.06 9.94 0.30
CA ALA A 189 -4.23 8.94 0.96
C ALA A 189 -5.11 7.89 1.65
N LEU A 190 -4.82 6.62 1.37
CA LEU A 190 -5.54 5.48 1.89
C LEU A 190 -4.55 4.54 2.58
N MET A 191 -4.84 4.18 3.82
CA MET A 191 -4.01 3.28 4.61
C MET A 191 -4.85 2.10 5.09
N VAL A 192 -4.36 0.88 4.90
CA VAL A 192 -5.01 -0.33 5.42
C VAL A 192 -4.06 -1.05 6.34
N ASN A 193 -4.44 -1.16 7.61
CA ASN A 193 -3.63 -1.73 8.66
C ASN A 193 -4.12 -3.12 9.06
N ARG A 194 -3.19 -3.94 9.56
CA ARG A 194 -3.48 -5.21 10.22
C ARG A 194 -4.10 -4.96 11.59
N VAL A 195 -4.84 -5.95 12.09
CA VAL A 195 -5.37 -6.00 13.47
C VAL A 195 -4.94 -7.27 14.17
N GLU A 196 -5.25 -7.37 15.47
CA GLU A 196 -4.93 -8.47 16.37
C GLU A 196 -3.42 -8.63 16.65
N ALA A 197 -3.07 -9.68 17.37
CA ALA A 197 -1.68 -9.94 17.74
C ALA A 197 -0.92 -10.68 16.64
N GLY A 198 0.36 -10.33 16.48
CA GLY A 198 1.33 -11.13 15.73
C GLY A 198 1.96 -12.22 16.60
N ASP A 199 2.72 -13.12 15.95
CA ASP A 199 3.43 -14.24 16.64
C ASP A 199 4.47 -13.74 17.65
N ASP A 200 5.01 -12.55 17.47
CA ASP A 200 5.99 -11.92 18.35
C ASP A 200 5.37 -11.19 19.56
N GLY A 201 4.03 -11.24 19.68
CA GLY A 201 3.26 -10.57 20.72
C GLY A 201 3.02 -9.08 20.47
N LEU A 202 3.41 -8.53 19.33
CA LEU A 202 3.03 -7.19 18.93
C LEU A 202 1.54 -7.12 18.65
N MET A 203 0.86 -6.08 19.15
CA MET A 203 -0.55 -5.84 18.89
C MET A 203 -0.69 -4.84 17.74
N PHE A 204 -1.26 -5.27 16.63
CA PHE A 204 -1.50 -4.39 15.48
C PHE A 204 -2.64 -3.41 15.76
N ALA A 205 -2.43 -2.14 15.39
CA ALA A 205 -3.24 -1.04 15.90
C ALA A 205 -4.57 -0.83 15.17
N GLY A 206 -4.82 -1.47 14.02
CA GLY A 206 -5.97 -1.13 13.19
C GLY A 206 -5.90 0.31 12.69
N GLY A 207 -7.03 1.02 12.71
CA GLY A 207 -7.07 2.42 12.31
C GLY A 207 -6.86 2.65 10.81
N SER A 208 -7.32 1.71 9.97
CA SER A 208 -7.33 1.92 8.52
C SER A 208 -8.12 3.18 8.18
N ALA A 209 -7.62 4.01 7.25
CA ALA A 209 -8.18 5.32 7.03
C ALA A 209 -8.18 5.73 5.55
N LEU A 210 -9.11 6.62 5.20
CA LEU A 210 -9.13 7.41 3.97
C LEU A 210 -9.04 8.89 4.34
N VAL A 211 -8.11 9.61 3.71
CA VAL A 211 -7.87 11.04 3.90
C VAL A 211 -7.98 11.76 2.55
N ASP A 212 -8.64 12.91 2.55
CA ASP A 212 -8.80 13.75 1.37
C ASP A 212 -7.55 14.61 1.07
N PRO A 213 -7.47 15.26 -0.10
CA PRO A 213 -6.33 16.09 -0.48
C PRO A 213 -6.11 17.36 0.38
N LEU A 214 -7.02 17.67 1.29
CA LEU A 214 -6.89 18.75 2.27
C LEU A 214 -6.44 18.26 3.66
N GLY A 215 -6.24 16.94 3.80
CA GLY A 215 -5.85 16.33 5.08
C GLY A 215 -7.01 15.98 6.00
N THR A 216 -8.26 16.04 5.50
CA THR A 216 -9.44 15.67 6.29
C THR A 216 -9.62 14.16 6.28
N VAL A 217 -9.80 13.56 7.44
CA VAL A 217 -10.13 12.14 7.56
C VAL A 217 -11.59 11.94 7.14
N LEU A 218 -11.79 11.28 5.99
CA LEU A 218 -13.12 10.94 5.48
C LEU A 218 -13.68 9.67 6.09
N PHE A 219 -12.78 8.73 6.43
CA PHE A 219 -13.10 7.48 7.10
C PHE A 219 -11.93 7.05 7.98
N GLU A 220 -12.23 6.49 9.14
CA GLU A 220 -11.25 5.85 10.03
C GLU A 220 -11.91 4.63 10.71
N ALA A 221 -11.30 3.45 10.56
CA ALA A 221 -11.74 2.24 11.24
C ALA A 221 -11.28 2.24 12.70
N GLY A 222 -11.98 1.46 13.52
CA GLY A 222 -11.53 1.13 14.88
C GLY A 222 -10.41 0.08 14.88
N ARG A 223 -10.38 -0.69 15.97
CA ARG A 223 -9.38 -1.77 16.17
C ARG A 223 -9.89 -3.15 15.78
N GLU A 224 -11.18 -3.25 15.48
CA GLU A 224 -11.84 -4.51 15.15
C GLU A 224 -11.55 -4.93 13.71
N GLU A 225 -11.49 -6.24 13.51
CA GLU A 225 -11.40 -6.80 12.16
C GLU A 225 -12.67 -6.43 11.36
N GLY A 226 -12.47 -6.06 10.09
CA GLY A 226 -13.60 -5.73 9.23
C GLY A 226 -13.19 -5.39 7.80
N ARG A 227 -14.21 -5.28 6.95
CA ARG A 227 -14.11 -4.73 5.61
C ARG A 227 -14.99 -3.49 5.54
N PHE A 228 -14.44 -2.42 5.01
CA PHE A 228 -15.09 -1.12 5.02
C PHE A 228 -15.12 -0.55 3.60
N SER A 229 -16.33 -0.29 3.10
CA SER A 229 -16.51 0.37 1.80
C SER A 229 -16.38 1.87 1.95
N VAL A 230 -15.51 2.48 1.15
CA VAL A 230 -15.32 3.93 1.07
C VAL A 230 -15.41 4.40 -0.38
N GLU A 231 -15.73 5.67 -0.56
CA GLU A 231 -15.82 6.28 -1.89
C GLU A 231 -14.90 7.48 -2.01
N LEU A 232 -14.12 7.53 -3.10
CA LEU A 232 -13.24 8.64 -3.45
C LEU A 232 -13.88 9.44 -4.60
N ASP A 233 -14.07 10.75 -4.38
CA ASP A 233 -14.46 11.70 -5.39
C ASP A 233 -13.25 12.52 -5.85
N PHE A 234 -12.67 12.15 -6.98
CA PHE A 234 -11.46 12.80 -7.51
C PHE A 234 -11.68 14.24 -7.98
N ALA A 235 -12.93 14.73 -8.08
CA ALA A 235 -13.17 16.16 -8.30
C ALA A 235 -12.62 17.04 -7.15
N GLN A 236 -12.46 16.46 -5.96
CA GLN A 236 -11.83 17.16 -4.82
C GLN A 236 -10.35 17.51 -5.05
N LEU A 237 -9.64 16.84 -5.95
CA LEU A 237 -8.26 17.20 -6.31
C LEU A 237 -8.19 18.58 -6.95
N GLU A 238 -9.11 18.89 -7.86
CA GLU A 238 -9.18 20.22 -8.48
C GLU A 238 -9.49 21.32 -7.46
N LEU A 239 -10.41 21.04 -6.53
CA LEU A 239 -10.77 21.97 -5.46
C LEU A 239 -9.58 22.23 -4.53
N ALA A 240 -8.87 21.18 -4.12
CA ALA A 240 -7.71 21.29 -3.23
C ALA A 240 -6.55 22.07 -3.87
N ARG A 241 -6.40 21.98 -5.20
CA ARG A 241 -5.30 22.60 -5.97
C ARG A 241 -5.66 23.97 -6.54
N LYS A 242 -6.87 24.48 -6.29
CA LYS A 242 -7.35 25.74 -6.86
C LYS A 242 -6.58 26.96 -6.33
N ASP A 243 -6.48 27.07 -5.00
CA ASP A 243 -5.91 28.23 -4.33
C ASP A 243 -4.54 27.93 -3.69
N TYR A 244 -4.31 26.67 -3.31
CA TYR A 244 -3.03 26.16 -2.77
C TYR A 244 -2.36 25.27 -3.81
N ARG A 245 -1.13 25.58 -4.20
CA ARG A 245 -0.41 24.88 -5.26
C ARG A 245 0.95 24.37 -4.73
N TYR A 246 0.91 23.59 -3.62
CA TYR A 246 2.10 23.19 -2.90
C TYR A 246 3.17 22.54 -3.80
N LEU A 247 2.78 21.71 -4.77
CA LEU A 247 3.71 21.04 -5.67
C LEU A 247 4.34 21.98 -6.70
N ASP A 248 3.62 23.05 -7.08
CA ASP A 248 4.14 24.09 -8.00
C ASP A 248 5.00 25.11 -7.24
N ASP A 249 4.56 25.49 -6.03
CA ASP A 249 5.19 26.52 -5.22
C ASP A 249 6.46 26.01 -4.49
N GLN A 250 6.67 24.70 -4.40
CA GLN A 250 7.83 24.13 -3.74
C GLN A 250 9.14 24.58 -4.40
N ARG A 251 10.10 25.04 -3.59
CA ARG A 251 11.41 25.51 -4.05
C ARG A 251 12.49 24.44 -4.00
N LEU A 252 12.27 23.39 -3.21
CA LEU A 252 13.16 22.25 -3.10
C LEU A 252 12.47 21.03 -3.71
N ARG A 253 13.16 20.36 -4.62
CA ARG A 253 12.71 19.10 -5.20
C ARG A 253 13.66 17.99 -4.77
N LEU A 254 13.12 16.78 -4.60
CA LEU A 254 13.96 15.62 -4.36
C LEU A 254 14.85 15.39 -5.58
N PRO A 255 16.14 15.12 -5.36
CA PRO A 255 17.04 14.75 -6.44
C PRO A 255 16.68 13.37 -7.00
N GLY A 256 16.97 13.13 -8.25
CA GLY A 256 16.77 11.85 -8.91
C GLY A 256 16.32 12.02 -10.35
N GLU A 257 16.56 11.01 -11.14
CA GLU A 257 16.08 10.93 -12.52
C GLU A 257 14.70 10.30 -12.55
N VAL A 258 13.76 10.95 -13.22
CA VAL A 258 12.44 10.40 -13.48
C VAL A 258 12.50 9.60 -14.77
N VAL A 259 12.23 8.31 -14.69
CA VAL A 259 12.12 7.41 -15.83
C VAL A 259 10.65 7.13 -16.10
N GLU A 260 10.20 7.35 -17.33
CA GLU A 260 8.84 7.00 -17.77
C GLU A 260 8.91 5.82 -18.75
N HIS A 261 8.22 4.76 -18.42
CA HIS A 261 8.15 3.54 -19.20
C HIS A 261 7.00 3.58 -20.21
N ALA A 262 7.09 2.81 -21.28
CA ALA A 262 6.03 2.69 -22.29
C ALA A 262 4.69 2.18 -21.71
N SER A 263 4.73 1.48 -20.57
CA SER A 263 3.55 1.06 -19.81
C SER A 263 2.84 2.23 -19.08
N GLY A 264 3.41 3.45 -19.09
CA GLY A 264 2.92 4.59 -18.31
C GLY A 264 3.36 4.58 -16.83
N VAL A 265 4.16 3.59 -16.42
CA VAL A 265 4.82 3.60 -15.10
C VAL A 265 5.89 4.69 -15.10
N ARG A 266 5.93 5.49 -14.03
CA ARG A 266 6.99 6.47 -13.75
C ARG A 266 7.74 6.04 -12.52
N GLU A 267 9.06 6.14 -12.58
CA GLU A 267 9.97 5.79 -11.47
C GLU A 267 10.88 6.95 -11.11
N LEU A 268 11.19 7.09 -9.82
CA LEU A 268 12.24 7.93 -9.27
C LEU A 268 13.21 7.03 -8.54
N LEU A 269 14.43 6.90 -9.05
CA LEU A 269 15.48 6.11 -8.42
C LEU A 269 16.03 6.83 -7.18
N ILE A 270 16.28 6.06 -6.14
CA ILE A 270 16.95 6.55 -4.92
C ILE A 270 18.46 6.53 -5.20
N PRO A 271 19.18 7.66 -4.95
CA PRO A 271 20.62 7.76 -5.20
C PRO A 271 21.45 6.78 -4.38
#